data_b75aa812bd76a2ba5cb7ee33f8fa4b87
#
_entry.id   b75aa812bd76a2ba5cb7ee33f8fa4b87
#
_cell.length_a   1.000
_cell.length_b   1.000
_cell.length_c   1.000
_cell.angle_alpha   90.00
_cell.angle_beta   90.00
_cell.angle_gamma   90.00
#
_symmetry.space_group_name_H-M   'P 1'
#
loop_
_entity.id
_entity.type
_entity.pdbx_description
1 polymer ?
#
loop_
_entity_poly.entity_id
_entity_poly.type
_entity_poly.pdbx_seq_one_letter_code
_entity_poly.pdbx_strand_id
1 'polypeptide(L)' 'MHKHFTCTCGHMVHADSDDDMVRKVQNHMKTEHGKNISREEVLKIAKDAQH' A
#
# COMPACT_ATOMS: atom_id res chain seq x y z
N MET A 1 -8.62 11.37 6.28
CA MET A 1 -7.30 11.94 6.06
C MET A 1 -6.60 11.27 4.90
N HIS A 2 -5.90 12.07 4.14
CA HIS A 2 -5.19 11.56 2.98
C HIS A 2 -3.94 10.78 3.37
N LYS A 3 -3.77 9.59 2.80
CA LYS A 3 -2.61 8.75 3.05
C LYS A 3 -1.95 8.40 1.73
N HIS A 4 -0.66 8.22 1.77
CA HIS A 4 0.04 7.79 0.58
C HIS A 4 1.14 6.79 0.94
N PHE A 5 1.46 5.95 -0.03
CA PHE A 5 2.50 4.95 0.10
C PHE A 5 3.30 4.91 -1.20
N THR A 6 4.60 4.92 -1.08
CA THR A 6 5.48 4.81 -2.25
C THR A 6 6.11 3.43 -2.26
N CYS A 7 5.81 2.67 -3.29
CA CYS A 7 6.41 1.36 -3.47
C CYS A 7 7.89 1.49 -3.84
N THR A 8 8.67 0.48 -3.50
CA THR A 8 10.10 0.47 -3.83
C THR A 8 10.35 0.53 -5.33
N CYS A 9 9.35 0.16 -6.14
CA CYS A 9 9.45 0.26 -7.59
C CYS A 9 9.14 1.67 -8.12
N GLY A 10 8.85 2.62 -7.23
CA GLY A 10 8.58 4.00 -7.60
C GLY A 10 7.10 4.31 -7.81
N HIS A 11 6.23 3.32 -7.69
CA HIS A 11 4.79 3.54 -7.83
C HIS A 11 4.23 4.19 -6.59
N MET A 12 3.41 5.22 -6.76
CA MET A 12 2.82 5.94 -5.66
C MET A 12 1.33 5.61 -5.53
N VAL A 13 0.92 5.23 -4.33
CA VAL A 13 -0.46 4.86 -4.03
C VAL A 13 -1.06 5.90 -3.09
N HIS A 14 -2.24 6.40 -3.44
CA HIS A 14 -2.97 7.37 -2.61
C HIS A 14 -4.27 6.76 -2.13
N ALA A 15 -4.59 6.99 -0.87
CA ALA A 15 -5.82 6.45 -0.28
C ALA A 15 -6.33 7.40 0.80
N ASP A 16 -7.64 7.31 1.08
CA ASP A 16 -8.27 8.13 2.10
C ASP A 16 -8.40 7.42 3.44
N SER A 17 -8.23 6.10 3.45
CA SER A 17 -8.36 5.31 4.67
C SER A 17 -7.39 4.13 4.63
N ASP A 18 -7.21 3.50 5.80
CA ASP A 18 -6.35 2.32 5.89
C ASP A 18 -6.89 1.17 5.04
N ASP A 19 -8.21 0.97 5.07
CA ASP A 19 -8.82 -0.11 4.28
C ASP A 19 -8.61 0.10 2.80
N ASP A 20 -8.75 1.33 2.35
CA ASP A 20 -8.55 1.67 0.95
C ASP A 20 -7.07 1.49 0.57
N MET A 21 -6.17 1.91 1.46
CA MET A 21 -4.74 1.74 1.25
C MET A 21 -4.37 0.27 1.14
N VAL A 22 -4.89 -0.55 2.04
CA VAL A 22 -4.63 -1.99 2.03
C VAL A 22 -5.06 -2.59 0.69
N ARG A 23 -6.26 -2.27 0.25
CA ARG A 23 -6.80 -2.80 -1.01
C ARG A 23 -5.92 -2.40 -2.20
N LYS A 24 -5.55 -1.13 -2.26
CA LYS A 24 -4.77 -0.63 -3.38
C LYS A 24 -3.36 -1.22 -3.39
N VAL A 25 -2.72 -1.31 -2.24
CA VAL A 25 -1.38 -1.88 -2.15
C VAL A 25 -1.39 -3.37 -2.46
N GLN A 26 -2.38 -4.10 -1.94
CA GLN A 26 -2.50 -5.53 -2.25
C GLN A 26 -2.69 -5.75 -3.73
N ASN A 27 -3.53 -4.94 -4.37
CA ASN A 27 -3.75 -5.05 -5.80
C ASN A 27 -2.48 -4.73 -6.59
N HIS A 28 -1.76 -3.70 -6.18
CA HIS A 28 -0.51 -3.31 -6.82
C HIS A 28 0.53 -4.44 -6.72
N MET A 29 0.70 -4.99 -5.53
CA MET A 29 1.66 -6.07 -5.32
C MET A 29 1.32 -7.30 -6.13
N LYS A 30 0.03 -7.60 -6.24
CA LYS A 30 -0.42 -8.76 -7.00
C LYS A 30 -0.19 -8.59 -8.50
N THR A 31 -0.54 -7.42 -9.04
CA THR A 31 -0.46 -7.18 -10.48
C THR A 31 0.94 -6.86 -10.95
N GLU A 32 1.70 -6.11 -10.17
CA GLU A 32 3.04 -5.65 -10.60
C GLU A 32 4.16 -6.57 -10.14
N HIS A 33 4.00 -7.20 -9.00
CA HIS A 33 5.06 -8.03 -8.41
C HIS A 33 4.68 -9.49 -8.25
N GLY A 34 3.42 -9.84 -8.53
CA GLY A 34 2.95 -11.21 -8.38
C GLY A 34 2.97 -11.72 -6.95
N LYS A 35 2.86 -10.83 -5.99
CA LYS A 35 2.91 -11.18 -4.58
C LYS A 35 1.59 -10.95 -3.89
N ASN A 36 1.24 -11.87 -2.98
CA ASN A 36 0.08 -11.72 -2.12
C ASN A 36 0.57 -11.34 -0.73
N ILE A 37 0.23 -10.14 -0.29
CA ILE A 37 0.60 -9.69 1.04
C ILE A 37 -0.63 -9.51 1.90
N SER A 38 -0.48 -9.69 3.20
CA SER A 38 -1.59 -9.60 4.13
C SER A 38 -1.89 -8.14 4.47
N ARG A 39 -3.07 -7.94 5.06
CA ARG A 39 -3.45 -6.60 5.54
C ARG A 39 -2.44 -6.06 6.55
N GLU A 40 -2.00 -6.92 7.45
CA GLU A 40 -1.02 -6.51 8.46
C GLU A 40 0.28 -6.06 7.81
N GLU A 41 0.70 -6.78 6.80
CA GLU A 41 1.92 -6.46 6.07
C GLU A 41 1.78 -5.10 5.39
N VAL A 42 0.64 -4.86 4.76
CA VAL A 42 0.37 -3.57 4.10
C VAL A 42 0.41 -2.43 5.11
N LEU A 43 -0.26 -2.59 6.23
CA LEU A 43 -0.32 -1.56 7.26
C LEU A 43 1.06 -1.28 7.85
N LYS A 44 1.87 -2.31 7.95
CA LYS A 44 3.23 -2.18 8.47
C LYS A 44 4.10 -1.33 7.56
N ILE A 45 4.07 -1.60 6.25
CA ILE A 45 4.87 -0.84 5.30
C ILE A 45 4.29 0.54 5.03
N ALA A 46 2.98 0.66 5.00
CA ALA A 46 2.31 1.94 4.77
C ALA A 46 2.49 2.90 5.94
N LYS A 47 2.64 2.36 7.14
CA LYS A 47 2.84 3.17 8.34
C LYS A 47 4.11 4.00 8.24
N ASP A 48 5.14 3.44 7.67
CA ASP A 48 6.41 4.14 7.51
C ASP A 48 6.33 5.26 6.47
N ALA A 49 5.36 5.17 5.59
CA ALA A 49 5.17 6.15 4.52
C ALA A 49 4.26 7.31 4.92
N GLN A 50 3.64 7.23 6.09
CA GLN A 50 2.69 8.23 6.57
C GLN A 50 3.35 9.35 7.35
N HIS A 51 4.15 10.11 6.75
CA HIS A 51 4.76 11.23 7.46
C HIS A 51 4.25 12.56 6.99
#